data_284e72748efe106e390ef7b10fcaf216
#
_entry.id   284e72748efe106e390ef7b10fcaf216
#
_cell.length_a   1.000
_cell.length_b   1.000
_cell.length_c   1.000
_cell.angle_alpha   90.00
_cell.angle_beta   90.00
_cell.angle_gamma   90.00
#
_symmetry.space_group_name_H-M   'P 1'
#
loop_
_entity.id
_entity.type
_entity.pdbx_description
1 polymer ?
#
loop_
_entity_poly.entity_id
_entity_poly.type
_entity_poly.pdbx_seq_one_letter_code
_entity_poly.pdbx_strand_id
1 'polypeptide(L)' 'MEAREELRKLRESTGMNRKEFCEYFEIPYMTETDWELGNRRVPQYLLRLIEYKVRIEQLTDKNEKEVSNYGRE' A
#
# COMPACT_ATOMS: atom_id res chain seq x y z
N MET A 1 -13.29 6.35 -9.57
CA MET A 1 -12.58 6.74 -8.37
C MET A 1 -11.20 7.24 -8.75
N GLU A 2 -10.75 8.28 -8.12
CA GLU A 2 -9.47 8.82 -8.47
C GLU A 2 -8.34 7.99 -7.92
N ALA A 3 -7.21 8.02 -8.61
CA ALA A 3 -6.07 7.21 -8.20
C ALA A 3 -5.60 7.54 -6.79
N ARG A 4 -5.66 8.81 -6.40
CA ARG A 4 -5.19 9.17 -5.05
C ARG A 4 -6.08 8.56 -3.98
N GLU A 5 -7.36 8.44 -4.27
CA GLU A 5 -8.27 7.83 -3.32
C GLU A 5 -8.04 6.34 -3.25
N GLU A 6 -7.74 5.72 -4.38
CA GLU A 6 -7.44 4.30 -4.38
C GLU A 6 -6.18 4.01 -3.60
N LEU A 7 -5.17 4.86 -3.76
CA LEU A 7 -3.94 4.70 -3.01
C LEU A 7 -4.19 4.80 -1.51
N ARG A 8 -4.95 5.80 -1.10
CA ARG A 8 -5.23 5.97 0.31
C ARG A 8 -6.00 4.77 0.86
N LYS A 9 -6.96 4.27 0.10
CA LYS A 9 -7.73 3.12 0.56
C LYS A 9 -6.86 1.87 0.67
N LEU A 10 -5.94 1.70 -0.27
CA LEU A 10 -5.02 0.59 -0.18
C LEU A 10 -4.17 0.68 1.08
N ARG A 11 -3.65 1.88 1.34
CA ARG A 11 -2.84 2.06 2.53
C ARG A 11 -3.66 1.77 3.79
N GLU A 12 -4.87 2.32 3.84
CA GLU A 12 -5.70 2.14 5.02
C GLU A 12 -6.06 0.68 5.23
N SER A 13 -6.21 -0.06 4.14
CA SER A 13 -6.56 -1.47 4.26
C SER A 13 -5.43 -2.28 4.89
N THR A 14 -4.20 -1.78 4.85
CA THR A 14 -3.09 -2.51 5.44
C THR A 14 -2.91 -2.21 6.92
N GLY A 15 -3.60 -1.20 7.42
CA GLY A 15 -3.41 -0.79 8.80
C GLY A 15 -2.16 0.04 9.03
N MET A 16 -1.41 0.34 7.98
CA MET A 16 -0.18 1.11 8.12
C MET A 16 -0.46 2.59 8.02
N ASN A 17 0.29 3.38 8.77
CA ASN A 17 0.21 4.82 8.56
C ASN A 17 1.12 5.16 7.37
N ARG A 18 1.16 6.44 7.00
CA ARG A 18 1.87 6.83 5.81
C ARG A 18 3.36 6.51 5.89
N LYS A 19 3.95 6.75 7.05
CA LYS A 19 5.35 6.51 7.22
C LYS A 19 5.68 5.03 7.09
N GLU A 20 4.89 4.18 7.72
CA GLU A 20 5.11 2.74 7.65
C GLU A 20 4.94 2.22 6.24
N PHE A 21 3.91 2.72 5.57
CA PHE A 21 3.62 2.31 4.21
C PHE A 21 4.79 2.67 3.28
N CYS A 22 5.32 3.87 3.44
CA CYS A 22 6.43 4.29 2.62
C CYS A 22 7.67 3.47 2.86
N GLU A 23 7.92 3.12 4.10
CA GLU A 23 9.08 2.29 4.41
C GLU A 23 8.91 0.89 3.82
N TYR A 24 7.73 0.36 3.92
CA TYR A 24 7.50 -1.00 3.44
C TYR A 24 7.64 -1.09 1.93
N PHE A 25 7.12 -0.11 1.21
CA PHE A 25 7.15 -0.12 -0.24
C PHE A 25 8.33 0.64 -0.82
N GLU A 26 9.17 1.19 0.05
CA GLU A 26 10.36 1.93 -0.38
C GLU A 26 10.00 3.11 -1.28
N ILE A 27 9.00 3.85 -0.86
CA ILE A 27 8.56 5.05 -1.58
C ILE A 27 8.96 6.27 -0.75
N PRO A 28 9.53 7.29 -1.36
CA PRO A 28 9.85 8.49 -0.58
C PRO A 28 8.59 9.08 0.04
N TYR A 29 8.71 9.47 1.30
CA TYR A 29 7.55 9.96 2.03
C TYR A 29 6.89 11.15 1.35
N MET A 30 7.69 12.09 0.86
CA MET A 30 7.13 13.26 0.20
C MET A 30 6.40 12.90 -1.07
N THR A 31 6.90 11.90 -1.79
CA THR A 31 6.24 11.48 -3.01
C THR A 31 4.87 10.88 -2.70
N GLU A 32 4.81 10.03 -1.71
CA GLU A 32 3.56 9.39 -1.35
C GLU A 32 2.57 10.43 -0.83
N THR A 33 3.06 11.38 -0.05
CA THR A 33 2.24 12.45 0.46
C THR A 33 1.66 13.28 -0.69
N ASP A 34 2.49 13.62 -1.67
CA ASP A 34 2.04 14.38 -2.82
C ASP A 34 0.97 13.62 -3.59
N TRP A 35 1.10 12.32 -3.68
CA TRP A 35 0.11 11.51 -4.36
C TRP A 35 -1.24 11.57 -3.64
N GLU A 36 -1.22 11.39 -2.32
CA GLU A 36 -2.47 11.37 -1.56
C GLU A 36 -3.13 12.74 -1.51
N LEU A 37 -2.32 13.80 -1.53
CA LEU A 37 -2.87 15.14 -1.50
C LEU A 37 -3.29 15.63 -2.88
N GLY A 38 -2.95 14.89 -3.92
CA GLY A 38 -3.33 15.30 -5.27
C GLY A 38 -2.37 16.23 -5.93
N ASN A 39 -1.19 16.47 -5.34
CA ASN A 39 -0.19 17.36 -5.93
C ASN A 39 0.55 16.68 -7.06
N ARG A 40 0.56 15.37 -7.09
CA ARG A 40 1.18 14.62 -8.15
C ARG A 40 0.26 13.49 -8.52
N ARG A 41 0.29 13.09 -9.78
CA ARG A 41 -0.56 12.01 -10.24
C ARG A 41 0.11 10.67 -9.96
N VAL A 42 -0.61 9.75 -9.35
CA VAL A 42 -0.11 8.41 -9.09
C VAL A 42 -0.09 7.63 -10.40
N PRO A 43 1.05 7.03 -10.79
CA PRO A 43 1.06 6.20 -11.98
C PRO A 43 0.14 5.01 -11.81
N GLN A 44 -0.66 4.75 -12.83
CA GLN A 44 -1.64 3.68 -12.72
C GLN A 44 -0.99 2.32 -12.52
N TYR A 45 0.13 2.08 -13.21
CA TYR A 45 0.78 0.79 -13.07
C TYR A 45 1.32 0.59 -11.66
N LEU A 46 1.72 1.66 -11.01
CA LEU A 46 2.24 1.57 -9.65
C LEU A 46 1.13 1.20 -8.69
N LEU A 47 -0.04 1.77 -8.89
CA LEU A 47 -1.18 1.41 -8.06
C LEU A 47 -1.47 -0.06 -8.17
N ARG A 48 -1.41 -0.61 -9.37
CA ARG A 48 -1.66 -2.02 -9.57
C ARG A 48 -0.62 -2.88 -8.92
N LEU A 49 0.65 -2.46 -8.98
CA LEU A 49 1.70 -3.21 -8.33
C LEU A 49 1.54 -3.21 -6.82
N ILE A 50 1.17 -2.07 -6.27
CA ILE A 50 0.96 -1.98 -4.83
C ILE A 50 -0.21 -2.88 -4.43
N GLU A 51 -1.29 -2.82 -5.19
CA GLU A 51 -2.44 -3.63 -4.91
C GLU A 51 -2.09 -5.12 -4.96
N TYR A 52 -1.32 -5.50 -5.96
CA TYR A 52 -0.90 -6.87 -6.11
C TYR A 52 -0.06 -7.31 -4.91
N LYS A 53 0.86 -6.48 -4.48
CA LYS A 53 1.72 -6.82 -3.37
C LYS A 53 0.94 -6.92 -2.06
N VAL A 54 -0.01 -6.02 -1.86
CA VAL A 54 -0.85 -6.09 -0.69
C VAL A 54 -1.61 -7.40 -0.66
N ARG A 55 -2.12 -7.80 -1.81
CA ARG A 55 -2.89 -9.02 -1.89
C ARG A 55 -2.04 -10.26 -1.69
N ILE A 56 -0.90 -10.30 -2.35
CA ILE A 56 0.01 -11.43 -2.29
C ILE A 56 0.59 -11.61 -0.90
N GLU A 57 0.94 -10.53 -0.25
CA GLU A 57 1.55 -10.61 1.06
C GLU A 57 0.54 -10.50 2.18
N GLN A 58 -0.73 -10.40 1.80
CA GLN A 58 -1.82 -10.36 2.76
C GLN A 58 -1.59 -9.30 3.83
N LEU A 59 -1.35 -8.10 3.37
CA LEU A 59 -1.01 -7.00 4.26
C LEU A 59 -2.25 -6.34 4.83
N THR A 60 -3.12 -7.14 5.41
CA THR A 60 -4.31 -6.57 6.03
C THR A 60 -4.34 -7.04 7.46
N ASP A 61 -5.02 -6.31 8.28
CA ASP A 61 -5.10 -6.63 9.69
C ASP A 61 -5.68 -7.98 9.95
N LYS A 62 -6.52 -8.46 9.09
CA LYS A 62 -7.20 -9.68 9.36
C LYS A 62 -6.46 -10.92 9.04
N ASN A 63 -5.47 -10.86 8.23
CA ASN A 63 -4.84 -12.04 7.71
C ASN A 63 -3.48 -12.35 8.19
N GLU A 64 -3.02 -11.67 9.16
CA GLU A 64 -1.67 -11.86 9.58
C GLU A 64 -1.38 -13.25 10.06
N LYS A 65 -2.32 -13.91 10.62
CA LYS A 65 -2.07 -15.21 11.07
C LYS A 65 -1.84 -16.18 10.01
N GLU A 66 -2.55 -16.08 8.96
CA GLU A 66 -2.42 -16.99 7.91
C GLU A 66 -1.16 -16.86 7.17
N VAL A 67 -0.67 -15.67 7.11
CA VAL A 67 0.59 -15.45 6.48
C VAL A 67 1.66 -16.24 7.10
N SER A 68 1.65 -16.30 8.38
CA SER A 68 2.71 -17.00 9.06
C SER A 68 2.70 -18.44 8.74
N ASN A 69 1.58 -18.97 8.35
CA ASN A 69 1.57 -20.28 8.02
C ASN A 69 2.30 -20.65 6.88
N TYR A 70 2.32 -19.91 5.90
CA TYR A 70 2.87 -20.35 4.76
C TYR A 70 4.23 -20.01 4.53
N GLY A 71 4.50 -19.08 5.01
CA GLY A 71 5.76 -18.74 4.83
C GLY A 71 6.69 -19.72 5.17
N ARG A 72 6.78 -20.16 5.33
CA ARG A 72 7.67 -20.76 5.49
C ARG A 72 8.08 -21.72 5.26
N GLU A 73 7.53 -21.89 5.10
CA GLU A 73 7.91 -22.79 4.82
C GLU A 73 8.15 -23.06 4.47
#